data_e3de25a35b9f92d0e2279be6ff9047d0
#
_entry.id   e3de25a35b9f92d0e2279be6ff9047d0
#
_cell.length_a   1.000
_cell.length_b   1.000
_cell.length_c   1.000
_cell.angle_alpha   90.00
_cell.angle_beta   90.00
_cell.angle_gamma   90.00
#
_symmetry.space_group_name_H-M   'P 1'
#
loop_
_entity.id
_entity.type
_entity.pdbx_description
1 polymer ?
#
loop_
_entity_poly.entity_id
_entity_poly.type
_entity_poly.pdbx_seq_one_letter_code
_entity_poly.pdbx_strand_id
1 'polypeptide(L)'
;EDIAAMEAKLGLDQPLVKQYITYIVGVLHGDLGTSIIYNKAVSSLVISRFFVSLKISMAALAFSLIISIPIAILAGTHQGKFIDFFAMAFAVLGQSMPTVWLGILNILVFAVFLGIFPAFGYEGPMSLVLPAMTLGYPFAAVVTRMGRSGMIDVLREDYITATIAKGIPRHNVYMKYAFKNAMIPIVTLVGMQIGHFLGGAVVCET
;
A
#
# COMPACT_ATOMS: atom_id res chain seq x y z
N GLU A 1 -43.10 21.48 0.04
CA GLU A 1 -42.33 22.76 -0.12
C GLU A 1 -40.81 22.54 0.03
N ASP A 2 -40.36 21.65 0.92
CA ASP A 2 -38.93 21.41 1.13
C ASP A 2 -38.22 20.72 -0.03
N ILE A 3 -38.90 19.81 -0.75
CA ILE A 3 -38.32 19.06 -1.89
C ILE A 3 -38.08 19.99 -3.06
N ALA A 4 -39.07 20.77 -3.47
CA ALA A 4 -38.94 21.73 -4.58
C ALA A 4 -37.89 22.81 -4.32
N ALA A 5 -37.78 23.30 -3.05
CA ALA A 5 -36.71 24.21 -2.66
C ALA A 5 -35.32 23.58 -2.71
N MET A 6 -35.22 22.28 -2.40
CA MET A 6 -33.97 21.54 -2.46
C MET A 6 -33.57 21.22 -3.91
N GLU A 7 -34.54 20.91 -4.77
CA GLU A 7 -34.32 20.69 -6.22
C GLU A 7 -33.81 21.98 -6.90
N ALA A 8 -34.45 23.13 -6.59
CA ALA A 8 -34.00 24.41 -7.11
C ALA A 8 -32.60 24.80 -6.60
N LYS A 9 -32.28 24.53 -5.32
CA LYS A 9 -30.96 24.79 -4.72
C LYS A 9 -29.86 23.95 -5.35
N LEU A 10 -30.19 22.73 -5.77
CA LEU A 10 -29.28 21.79 -6.43
C LEU A 10 -29.25 21.98 -7.95
N GLY A 11 -30.12 22.85 -8.51
CA GLY A 11 -30.23 23.08 -9.94
C GLY A 11 -30.81 21.90 -10.71
N LEU A 12 -31.54 20.99 -10.03
CA LEU A 12 -32.15 19.82 -10.62
C LEU A 12 -33.39 20.15 -11.46
N ASP A 13 -33.92 21.32 -11.33
CA ASP A 13 -35.00 21.90 -12.13
C ASP A 13 -34.58 22.29 -13.55
N GLN A 14 -33.27 22.28 -13.83
CA GLN A 14 -32.72 22.69 -15.13
C GLN A 14 -32.57 21.50 -16.09
N PRO A 15 -32.53 21.74 -17.44
CA PRO A 15 -32.27 20.70 -18.42
C PRO A 15 -30.92 19.99 -18.12
N LEU A 16 -30.87 18.66 -18.31
CA LEU A 16 -29.70 17.82 -17.99
C LEU A 16 -28.38 18.33 -18.59
N VAL A 17 -28.44 18.84 -19.84
CA VAL A 17 -27.27 19.41 -20.51
C VAL A 17 -26.72 20.63 -19.75
N LYS A 18 -27.61 21.47 -19.23
CA LYS A 18 -27.21 22.65 -18.46
C LYS A 18 -26.63 22.28 -17.09
N GLN A 19 -27.24 21.30 -16.41
CA GLN A 19 -26.70 20.75 -15.15
C GLN A 19 -25.27 20.22 -15.36
N TYR A 20 -25.07 19.43 -16.42
CA TYR A 20 -23.75 18.88 -16.76
C TYR A 20 -22.72 19.97 -17.03
N ILE A 21 -23.06 20.96 -17.87
CA ILE A 21 -22.15 22.08 -18.20
C ILE A 21 -21.80 22.87 -16.93
N THR A 22 -22.80 23.21 -16.12
CA THR A 22 -22.59 23.95 -14.86
C THR A 22 -21.67 23.18 -13.92
N TYR A 23 -21.88 21.86 -13.77
CA TYR A 23 -21.01 21.00 -12.96
C TYR A 23 -19.57 20.98 -13.48
N ILE A 24 -19.36 20.74 -14.77
CA ILE A 24 -18.02 20.71 -15.37
C ILE A 24 -17.29 22.06 -15.22
N VAL A 25 -18.00 23.15 -15.46
CA VAL A 25 -17.44 24.50 -15.29
C VAL A 25 -17.05 24.72 -13.82
N GLY A 26 -17.90 24.33 -12.87
CA GLY A 26 -17.59 24.38 -11.44
C GLY A 26 -16.32 23.59 -11.09
N VAL A 27 -16.23 22.34 -11.56
CA VAL A 27 -15.05 21.48 -11.34
C VAL A 27 -13.77 22.11 -11.91
N LEU A 28 -13.83 22.71 -13.09
CA LEU A 28 -12.68 23.39 -13.70
C LEU A 28 -12.22 24.63 -12.91
N HIS A 29 -13.12 25.26 -12.14
CA HIS A 29 -12.82 26.37 -11.23
C HIS A 29 -12.50 25.92 -9.80
N GLY A 30 -12.44 24.58 -9.56
CA GLY A 30 -12.15 24.01 -8.24
C GLY A 30 -13.35 23.92 -7.30
N ASP A 31 -14.56 24.21 -7.77
CA ASP A 31 -15.80 24.02 -7.03
C ASP A 31 -16.39 22.63 -7.34
N LEU A 32 -16.26 21.72 -6.38
CA LEU A 32 -16.83 20.36 -6.43
C LEU A 32 -18.25 20.29 -5.86
N GLY A 33 -18.84 21.44 -5.51
CA GLY A 33 -20.14 21.53 -4.90
C GLY A 33 -20.14 21.21 -3.39
N THR A 34 -21.33 21.03 -2.86
CA THR A 34 -21.57 20.71 -1.44
C THR A 34 -22.12 19.30 -1.28
N SER A 35 -21.61 18.59 -0.29
CA SER A 35 -22.10 17.25 0.07
C SER A 35 -23.48 17.36 0.71
N ILE A 36 -24.45 16.65 0.19
CA ILE A 36 -25.82 16.60 0.70
C ILE A 36 -25.86 15.96 2.10
N ILE A 37 -25.01 14.94 2.33
CA ILE A 37 -24.99 14.18 3.59
C ILE A 37 -24.29 14.97 4.68
N TYR A 38 -23.12 15.56 4.39
CA TYR A 38 -22.29 16.24 5.40
C TYR A 38 -22.53 17.76 5.48
N ASN A 39 -23.29 18.32 4.54
CA ASN A 39 -23.54 19.75 4.42
C ASN A 39 -22.27 20.63 4.46
N LYS A 40 -21.21 20.12 3.81
CA LYS A 40 -19.88 20.74 3.73
C LYS A 40 -19.38 20.75 2.29
N ALA A 41 -18.49 21.67 1.96
CA ALA A 41 -17.84 21.69 0.66
C ALA A 41 -17.13 20.36 0.38
N VAL A 42 -17.39 19.74 -0.78
CA VAL A 42 -16.79 18.45 -1.18
C VAL A 42 -15.27 18.57 -1.24
N SER A 43 -14.73 19.70 -1.70
CA SER A 43 -13.29 19.96 -1.76
C SER A 43 -12.61 19.80 -0.39
N SER A 44 -13.22 20.34 0.69
CA SER A 44 -12.66 20.20 2.05
C SER A 44 -12.72 18.77 2.57
N LEU A 45 -13.78 18.02 2.23
CA LEU A 45 -13.91 16.61 2.59
C LEU A 45 -12.87 15.75 1.84
N VAL A 46 -12.71 15.96 0.54
CA VAL A 46 -11.73 15.23 -0.28
C VAL A 46 -10.32 15.51 0.23
N ILE A 47 -9.94 16.77 0.47
CA ILE A 47 -8.60 17.10 0.95
C ILE A 47 -8.32 16.45 2.31
N SER A 48 -9.27 16.54 3.26
CA SER A 48 -9.08 15.96 4.59
C SER A 48 -8.90 14.43 4.52
N ARG A 49 -9.73 13.75 3.73
CA ARG A 49 -9.65 12.29 3.54
C ARG A 49 -8.38 11.88 2.78
N PHE A 50 -7.98 12.65 1.77
CA PHE A 50 -6.76 12.39 1.01
C PHE A 50 -5.51 12.32 1.90
N PHE A 51 -5.37 13.21 2.88
CA PHE A 51 -4.23 13.16 3.81
C PHE A 51 -4.26 11.94 4.73
N VAL A 52 -5.44 11.45 5.10
CA VAL A 52 -5.57 10.19 5.88
C VAL A 52 -5.14 9.01 5.02
N SER A 53 -5.71 8.89 3.81
CA SER A 53 -5.34 7.82 2.85
C SER A 53 -3.87 7.85 2.52
N LEU A 54 -3.25 9.03 2.36
CA LEU A 54 -1.82 9.17 2.12
C LEU A 54 -0.98 8.64 3.30
N LYS A 55 -1.36 8.96 4.54
CA LYS A 55 -0.68 8.44 5.74
C LYS A 55 -0.75 6.92 5.82
N ILE A 56 -1.94 6.34 5.60
CA ILE A 56 -2.13 4.88 5.60
C ILE A 56 -1.28 4.23 4.49
N SER A 57 -1.30 4.80 3.29
CA SER A 57 -0.54 4.31 2.14
C SER A 57 0.97 4.32 2.38
N MET A 58 1.48 5.42 2.94
CA MET A 58 2.91 5.52 3.30
C MET A 58 3.30 4.56 4.41
N ALA A 59 2.44 4.38 5.42
CA ALA A 59 2.66 3.40 6.48
C ALA A 59 2.66 1.96 5.93
N ALA A 60 1.72 1.63 5.03
CA ALA A 60 1.65 0.33 4.37
C ALA A 60 2.88 0.06 3.50
N LEU A 61 3.35 1.06 2.75
CA LEU A 61 4.55 0.97 1.94
C LEU A 61 5.79 0.75 2.82
N ALA A 62 5.95 1.54 3.88
CA ALA A 62 7.06 1.40 4.82
C ALA A 62 7.05 0.01 5.49
N PHE A 63 5.89 -0.44 5.99
CA PHE A 63 5.72 -1.77 6.57
C PHE A 63 6.13 -2.87 5.58
N SER A 64 5.63 -2.79 4.33
CA SER A 64 5.92 -3.79 3.32
C SER A 64 7.41 -3.89 3.00
N LEU A 65 8.10 -2.77 2.82
CA LEU A 65 9.52 -2.74 2.49
C LEU A 65 10.41 -3.18 3.65
N ILE A 66 10.10 -2.74 4.87
CA ILE A 66 10.85 -3.10 6.08
C ILE A 66 10.84 -4.62 6.30
N ILE A 67 9.72 -5.29 6.02
CA ILE A 67 9.60 -6.73 6.19
C ILE A 67 10.14 -7.50 4.98
N SER A 68 9.74 -7.11 3.77
CA SER A 68 10.02 -7.89 2.57
C SER A 68 11.49 -7.85 2.16
N ILE A 69 12.18 -6.72 2.30
CA ILE A 69 13.58 -6.59 1.86
C ILE A 69 14.51 -7.56 2.61
N PRO A 70 14.52 -7.61 3.95
CA PRO A 70 15.35 -8.57 4.67
C PRO A 70 14.99 -10.02 4.32
N ILE A 71 13.69 -10.33 4.23
CA ILE A 71 13.22 -11.68 3.88
C ILE A 71 13.70 -12.06 2.48
N ALA A 72 13.58 -11.16 1.50
CA ALA A 72 14.03 -11.41 0.12
C ALA A 72 15.54 -11.68 0.03
N ILE A 73 16.34 -10.88 0.74
CA ILE A 73 17.81 -11.06 0.79
C ILE A 73 18.15 -12.41 1.43
N LEU A 74 17.55 -12.73 2.57
CA LEU A 74 17.77 -13.99 3.28
C LEU A 74 17.36 -15.19 2.43
N ALA A 75 16.20 -15.12 1.79
CA ALA A 75 15.71 -16.19 0.92
C ALA A 75 16.61 -16.36 -0.31
N GLY A 76 16.99 -15.27 -0.97
CA GLY A 76 17.86 -15.32 -2.17
C GLY A 76 19.26 -15.84 -1.88
N THR A 77 19.83 -15.51 -0.71
CA THR A 77 21.16 -15.98 -0.29
C THR A 77 21.17 -17.40 0.28
N HIS A 78 20.00 -17.94 0.64
CA HIS A 78 19.84 -19.29 1.22
C HIS A 78 18.91 -20.16 0.35
N GLN A 79 19.02 -20.06 -0.96
CA GLN A 79 18.19 -20.79 -1.92
C GLN A 79 18.12 -22.29 -1.59
N GLY A 80 16.89 -22.84 -1.58
CA GLY A 80 16.62 -24.26 -1.29
C GLY A 80 16.72 -24.67 0.17
N LYS A 81 16.98 -23.73 1.12
CA LYS A 81 17.00 -24.00 2.56
C LYS A 81 15.65 -23.65 3.22
N PHE A 82 15.51 -24.00 4.52
CA PHE A 82 14.30 -23.72 5.30
C PHE A 82 13.91 -22.22 5.29
N ILE A 83 14.88 -21.32 5.33
CA ILE A 83 14.63 -19.86 5.27
C ILE A 83 13.92 -19.50 3.96
N ASP A 84 14.39 -20.06 2.86
CA ASP A 84 13.78 -19.86 1.55
C ASP A 84 12.36 -20.43 1.49
N PHE A 85 12.15 -21.62 2.03
CA PHE A 85 10.83 -22.23 2.10
C PHE A 85 9.82 -21.36 2.87
N PHE A 86 10.19 -20.88 4.06
CA PHE A 86 9.30 -20.02 4.86
C PHE A 86 9.07 -18.66 4.21
N ALA A 87 10.07 -18.07 3.57
CA ALA A 87 9.92 -16.84 2.81
C ALA A 87 8.93 -17.01 1.65
N MET A 88 9.00 -18.13 0.94
CA MET A 88 8.06 -18.44 -0.14
C MET A 88 6.67 -18.77 0.38
N ALA A 89 6.54 -19.47 1.51
CA ALA A 89 5.24 -19.69 2.16
C ALA A 89 4.61 -18.36 2.58
N PHE A 90 5.37 -17.44 3.20
CA PHE A 90 4.95 -16.09 3.51
C PHE A 90 4.44 -15.36 2.26
N ALA A 91 5.18 -15.44 1.14
CA ALA A 91 4.81 -14.78 -0.10
C ALA A 91 3.54 -15.38 -0.73
N VAL A 92 3.38 -16.70 -0.71
CA VAL A 92 2.19 -17.38 -1.24
C VAL A 92 0.95 -17.01 -0.40
N LEU A 93 1.05 -17.09 0.91
CA LEU A 93 -0.06 -16.73 1.82
C LEU A 93 -0.49 -15.28 1.60
N GLY A 94 0.45 -14.33 1.54
CA GLY A 94 0.13 -12.91 1.37
C GLY A 94 -0.54 -12.58 0.03
N GLN A 95 -0.28 -13.34 -1.02
CA GLN A 95 -0.91 -13.15 -2.33
C GLN A 95 -2.25 -13.88 -2.46
N SER A 96 -2.47 -14.93 -1.67
CA SER A 96 -3.70 -15.75 -1.75
C SER A 96 -4.85 -15.20 -0.90
N MET A 97 -4.56 -14.36 0.08
CA MET A 97 -5.57 -13.87 1.02
C MET A 97 -6.26 -12.60 0.50
N PRO A 98 -7.60 -12.56 0.45
CA PRO A 98 -8.32 -11.32 0.17
C PRO A 98 -8.02 -10.26 1.25
N THR A 99 -7.79 -9.01 0.84
CA THR A 99 -7.40 -7.91 1.75
C THR A 99 -8.43 -7.68 2.86
N VAL A 100 -9.73 -7.77 2.54
CA VAL A 100 -10.82 -7.61 3.52
C VAL A 100 -10.75 -8.70 4.60
N TRP A 101 -10.55 -9.95 4.20
CA TRP A 101 -10.42 -11.07 5.14
C TRP A 101 -9.18 -10.92 6.05
N LEU A 102 -8.07 -10.50 5.45
CA LEU A 102 -6.84 -10.20 6.20
C LEU A 102 -7.04 -9.07 7.21
N GLY A 103 -7.81 -8.02 6.84
CA GLY A 103 -8.16 -6.93 7.75
C GLY A 103 -8.95 -7.42 8.96
N ILE A 104 -9.98 -8.26 8.74
CA ILE A 104 -10.78 -8.85 9.80
C ILE A 104 -9.90 -9.71 10.73
N LEU A 105 -9.03 -10.55 10.17
CA LEU A 105 -8.09 -11.35 10.96
C LEU A 105 -7.13 -10.49 11.79
N ASN A 106 -6.58 -9.42 11.22
CA ASN A 106 -5.71 -8.52 11.95
C ASN A 106 -6.43 -7.85 13.13
N ILE A 107 -7.66 -7.39 12.93
CA ILE A 107 -8.50 -6.83 14.02
C ILE A 107 -8.74 -7.91 15.08
N LEU A 108 -9.18 -9.09 14.68
CA LEU A 108 -9.49 -10.18 15.60
C LEU A 108 -8.27 -10.57 16.47
N VAL A 109 -7.12 -10.77 15.83
CA VAL A 109 -5.91 -11.22 16.52
C VAL A 109 -5.29 -10.09 17.34
N PHE A 110 -5.02 -8.94 16.75
CA PHE A 110 -4.20 -7.90 17.39
C PHE A 110 -5.00 -6.91 18.23
N ALA A 111 -6.27 -6.65 17.87
CA ALA A 111 -7.11 -5.73 18.64
C ALA A 111 -7.97 -6.49 19.68
N VAL A 112 -8.61 -7.60 19.31
CA VAL A 112 -9.53 -8.30 20.19
C VAL A 112 -8.80 -9.29 21.11
N PHE A 113 -8.02 -10.23 20.57
CA PHE A 113 -7.36 -11.25 21.40
C PHE A 113 -6.13 -10.73 22.13
N LEU A 114 -5.28 -9.95 21.48
CA LEU A 114 -4.05 -9.46 22.09
C LEU A 114 -4.22 -8.10 22.77
N GLY A 115 -5.22 -7.29 22.35
CA GLY A 115 -5.47 -5.95 22.90
C GLY A 115 -4.33 -4.96 22.71
N ILE A 116 -3.48 -5.15 21.67
CA ILE A 116 -2.26 -4.35 21.46
C ILE A 116 -2.59 -3.08 20.67
N PHE A 117 -3.48 -3.17 19.67
CA PHE A 117 -3.83 -2.07 18.78
C PHE A 117 -5.32 -1.74 18.85
N PRO A 118 -5.72 -0.47 18.63
CA PRO A 118 -7.12 -0.09 18.58
C PRO A 118 -7.82 -0.71 17.37
N ALA A 119 -9.04 -1.21 17.57
CA ALA A 119 -9.85 -1.82 16.51
C ALA A 119 -10.46 -0.78 15.58
N PHE A 120 -10.80 0.41 16.09
CA PHE A 120 -11.51 1.48 15.38
C PHE A 120 -11.01 2.85 15.81
N GLY A 121 -11.28 3.86 14.96
CA GLY A 121 -10.96 5.25 15.24
C GLY A 121 -9.51 5.63 14.89
N TYR A 122 -9.27 6.95 14.91
CA TYR A 122 -7.94 7.51 14.69
C TYR A 122 -7.46 8.20 15.97
N GLU A 123 -6.84 7.45 16.86
CA GLU A 123 -6.33 7.91 18.15
C GLU A 123 -4.79 8.01 18.19
N GLY A 124 -4.17 8.30 17.04
CA GLY A 124 -2.73 8.46 16.95
C GLY A 124 -2.02 7.42 16.07
N PRO A 125 -0.68 7.32 16.15
CA PRO A 125 0.11 6.45 15.26
C PRO A 125 -0.22 4.95 15.36
N MET A 126 -0.67 4.49 16.52
CA MET A 126 -1.03 3.08 16.75
C MET A 126 -2.22 2.61 15.91
N SER A 127 -3.16 3.52 15.60
CA SER A 127 -4.32 3.19 14.75
C SER A 127 -3.97 3.00 13.27
N LEU A 128 -2.77 3.44 12.84
CA LEU A 128 -2.29 3.20 11.48
C LEU A 128 -1.69 1.80 11.28
N VAL A 129 -1.36 1.08 12.37
CA VAL A 129 -0.62 -0.19 12.28
C VAL A 129 -1.45 -1.29 11.61
N LEU A 130 -2.68 -1.51 12.05
CA LEU A 130 -3.55 -2.55 11.49
C LEU A 130 -3.89 -2.31 10.01
N PRO A 131 -4.30 -1.08 9.57
CA PRO A 131 -4.44 -0.77 8.16
C PRO A 131 -3.13 -0.94 7.37
N ALA A 132 -2.00 -0.51 7.92
CA ALA A 132 -0.70 -0.66 7.26
C ALA A 132 -0.30 -2.14 7.07
N MET A 133 -0.54 -2.99 8.06
CA MET A 133 -0.34 -4.44 7.96
C MET A 133 -1.26 -5.06 6.91
N THR A 134 -2.54 -4.68 6.91
CA THR A 134 -3.56 -5.22 6.02
C THR A 134 -3.27 -4.89 4.55
N LEU A 135 -2.94 -3.64 4.25
CA LEU A 135 -2.60 -3.22 2.88
C LEU A 135 -1.17 -3.59 2.50
N GLY A 136 -0.24 -3.54 3.44
CA GLY A 136 1.18 -3.75 3.17
C GLY A 136 1.58 -5.22 3.01
N TYR A 137 0.90 -6.17 3.66
CA TYR A 137 1.29 -7.58 3.61
C TYR A 137 1.21 -8.21 2.20
N PRO A 138 0.13 -8.04 1.42
CA PRO A 138 0.08 -8.55 0.05
C PRO A 138 1.21 -7.98 -0.82
N PHE A 139 1.54 -6.71 -0.65
CA PHE A 139 2.64 -6.09 -1.38
C PHE A 139 4.01 -6.58 -0.88
N ALA A 140 4.19 -6.75 0.43
CA ALA A 140 5.39 -7.38 1.00
C ALA A 140 5.64 -8.77 0.41
N ALA A 141 4.59 -9.56 0.21
CA ALA A 141 4.65 -10.86 -0.42
C ALA A 141 5.17 -10.79 -1.87
N VAL A 142 4.67 -9.85 -2.67
CA VAL A 142 5.15 -9.60 -4.05
C VAL A 142 6.62 -9.21 -4.06
N VAL A 143 7.01 -8.23 -3.23
CA VAL A 143 8.39 -7.74 -3.13
C VAL A 143 9.33 -8.84 -2.65
N THR A 144 8.92 -9.66 -1.68
CA THR A 144 9.71 -10.80 -1.19
C THR A 144 10.03 -11.78 -2.32
N ARG A 145 9.02 -12.19 -3.10
CA ARG A 145 9.20 -13.14 -4.20
C ARG A 145 10.09 -12.56 -5.29
N MET A 146 9.84 -11.33 -5.68
CA MET A 146 10.59 -10.67 -6.76
C MET A 146 12.02 -10.36 -6.34
N GLY A 147 12.20 -9.86 -5.12
CA GLY A 147 13.53 -9.60 -4.57
C GLY A 147 14.36 -10.86 -4.37
N ARG A 148 13.73 -11.98 -3.94
CA ARG A 148 14.38 -13.30 -3.90
C ARG A 148 14.88 -13.72 -5.29
N SER A 149 14.02 -13.66 -6.30
CA SER A 149 14.40 -14.02 -7.67
C SER A 149 15.55 -13.15 -8.16
N GLY A 150 15.42 -11.82 -8.05
CA GLY A 150 16.48 -10.90 -8.44
C GLY A 150 17.80 -11.13 -7.71
N MET A 151 17.75 -11.45 -6.41
CA MET A 151 18.97 -11.80 -5.66
C MET A 151 19.62 -13.09 -6.18
N ILE A 152 18.84 -14.11 -6.50
CA ILE A 152 19.36 -15.38 -7.05
C ILE A 152 20.01 -15.15 -8.41
N ASP A 153 19.34 -14.39 -9.29
CA ASP A 153 19.83 -14.12 -10.64
C ASP A 153 21.14 -13.33 -10.59
N VAL A 154 21.16 -12.24 -9.80
CA VAL A 154 22.36 -11.41 -9.63
C VAL A 154 23.53 -12.18 -8.99
N LEU A 155 23.26 -13.06 -8.03
CA LEU A 155 24.33 -13.85 -7.38
C LEU A 155 25.01 -14.86 -8.31
N ARG A 156 24.43 -15.15 -9.47
CA ARG A 156 25.00 -16.02 -10.52
C ARG A 156 25.84 -15.28 -11.54
N GLU A 157 25.86 -13.96 -11.50
CA GLU A 157 26.60 -13.14 -12.44
C GLU A 157 28.12 -13.23 -12.25
N ASP A 158 28.88 -13.17 -13.35
CA ASP A 158 30.34 -13.32 -13.35
C ASP A 158 31.06 -12.27 -12.49
N TYR A 159 30.54 -11.05 -12.44
CA TYR A 159 31.15 -10.00 -11.62
C TYR A 159 31.05 -10.29 -10.11
N ILE A 160 30.02 -11.03 -9.67
CA ILE A 160 29.89 -11.48 -8.28
C ILE A 160 30.96 -12.53 -7.98
N THR A 161 31.15 -13.49 -8.89
CA THR A 161 32.22 -14.49 -8.79
C THR A 161 33.59 -13.84 -8.72
N ALA A 162 33.87 -12.86 -9.60
CA ALA A 162 35.10 -12.08 -9.59
C ALA A 162 35.29 -11.27 -8.29
N THR A 163 34.19 -10.74 -7.73
CA THR A 163 34.22 -9.99 -6.46
C THR A 163 34.56 -10.91 -5.28
N ILE A 164 34.03 -12.12 -5.26
CA ILE A 164 34.37 -13.15 -4.25
C ILE A 164 35.83 -13.58 -4.39
N ALA A 165 36.32 -13.77 -5.60
CA ALA A 165 37.72 -14.15 -5.87
C ALA A 165 38.73 -13.09 -5.40
N LYS A 166 38.34 -11.82 -5.34
CA LYS A 166 39.11 -10.72 -4.74
C LYS A 166 39.15 -10.72 -3.22
N GLY A 167 38.52 -11.70 -2.55
CA GLY A 167 38.53 -11.83 -1.09
C GLY A 167 37.55 -10.91 -0.37
N ILE A 168 36.59 -10.29 -1.07
CA ILE A 168 35.59 -9.41 -0.45
C ILE A 168 34.64 -10.25 0.41
N PRO A 169 34.38 -9.86 1.68
CA PRO A 169 33.50 -10.58 2.59
C PRO A 169 32.10 -10.77 2.01
N ARG A 170 31.51 -11.96 2.14
CA ARG A 170 30.18 -12.30 1.58
C ARG A 170 29.08 -11.31 1.94
N HIS A 171 29.09 -10.81 3.17
CA HIS A 171 28.12 -9.76 3.59
C HIS A 171 28.19 -8.52 2.69
N ASN A 172 29.39 -8.05 2.38
CA ASN A 172 29.57 -6.90 1.49
C ASN A 172 29.17 -7.25 0.05
N VAL A 173 29.44 -8.47 -0.42
CA VAL A 173 29.00 -8.95 -1.73
C VAL A 173 27.47 -8.88 -1.81
N TYR A 174 26.76 -9.39 -0.80
CA TYR A 174 25.30 -9.42 -0.79
C TYR A 174 24.70 -8.01 -0.71
N MET A 175 25.17 -7.16 0.23
CA MET A 175 24.58 -5.86 0.49
C MET A 175 24.98 -4.75 -0.50
N LYS A 176 26.23 -4.74 -0.95
CA LYS A 176 26.75 -3.65 -1.79
C LYS A 176 26.70 -3.96 -3.29
N TYR A 177 26.89 -5.21 -3.67
CA TYR A 177 27.02 -5.60 -5.07
C TYR A 177 25.76 -6.30 -5.60
N ALA A 178 25.22 -7.29 -4.89
CA ALA A 178 24.05 -8.02 -5.36
C ALA A 178 22.74 -7.24 -5.10
N PHE A 179 22.52 -6.78 -3.88
CA PHE A 179 21.27 -6.14 -3.49
C PHE A 179 20.93 -4.91 -4.35
N LYS A 180 21.90 -4.06 -4.66
CA LYS A 180 21.66 -2.86 -5.49
C LYS A 180 21.07 -3.20 -6.85
N ASN A 181 21.59 -4.23 -7.51
CA ASN A 181 21.11 -4.65 -8.82
C ASN A 181 19.78 -5.40 -8.73
N ALA A 182 19.60 -6.22 -7.69
CA ALA A 182 18.35 -6.92 -7.41
C ALA A 182 17.19 -5.97 -7.08
N MET A 183 17.47 -4.75 -6.61
CA MET A 183 16.46 -3.73 -6.26
C MET A 183 15.82 -3.04 -7.46
N ILE A 184 16.43 -3.05 -8.64
CA ILE A 184 15.94 -2.31 -9.81
C ILE A 184 14.47 -2.63 -10.13
N PRO A 185 14.03 -3.90 -10.23
CA PRO A 185 12.63 -4.22 -10.46
C PRO A 185 11.72 -3.82 -9.28
N ILE A 186 12.24 -3.86 -8.05
CA ILE A 186 11.48 -3.51 -6.85
C ILE A 186 11.15 -2.01 -6.84
N VAL A 187 12.08 -1.14 -7.22
CA VAL A 187 11.83 0.31 -7.32
C VAL A 187 10.68 0.60 -8.29
N THR A 188 10.63 -0.08 -9.43
CA THR A 188 9.54 0.05 -10.39
C THR A 188 8.20 -0.38 -9.79
N LEU A 189 8.18 -1.51 -9.08
CA LEU A 189 6.98 -1.98 -8.36
C LEU A 189 6.50 -0.98 -7.31
N VAL A 190 7.42 -0.41 -6.53
CA VAL A 190 7.10 0.61 -5.52
C VAL A 190 6.43 1.82 -6.16
N GLY A 191 6.94 2.29 -7.31
CA GLY A 191 6.34 3.40 -8.03
C GLY A 191 4.90 3.14 -8.46
N MET A 192 4.61 1.94 -8.98
CA MET A 192 3.25 1.54 -9.37
C MET A 192 2.33 1.35 -8.15
N GLN A 193 2.88 0.86 -7.04
CA GLN A 193 2.09 0.52 -5.85
C GLN A 193 1.53 1.74 -5.11
N ILE A 194 2.17 2.89 -5.20
CA ILE A 194 1.68 4.13 -4.56
C ILE A 194 0.25 4.44 -5.03
N GLY A 195 -0.02 4.34 -6.33
CA GLY A 195 -1.37 4.53 -6.87
C GLY A 195 -2.37 3.50 -6.36
N HIS A 196 -1.96 2.23 -6.26
CA HIS A 196 -2.82 1.16 -5.73
C HIS A 196 -3.15 1.34 -4.25
N PHE A 197 -2.20 1.79 -3.44
CA PHE A 197 -2.44 2.03 -2.02
C PHE A 197 -3.40 3.19 -1.78
N LEU A 198 -3.30 4.26 -2.58
CA LEU A 198 -4.25 5.38 -2.48
C LEU A 198 -5.69 4.93 -2.78
N GLY A 199 -5.88 4.05 -3.77
CA GLY A 199 -7.19 3.44 -4.05
C GLY A 199 -7.64 2.44 -2.97
N GLY A 200 -6.72 1.62 -2.46
CA GLY A 200 -7.00 0.58 -1.47
C GLY A 200 -7.25 1.12 -0.04
N ALA A 201 -6.73 2.29 0.27
CA ALA A 201 -6.95 2.93 1.57
C ALA A 201 -8.44 3.17 1.87
N VAL A 202 -9.26 3.41 0.85
CA VAL A 202 -10.72 3.58 0.98
C VAL A 202 -11.38 2.36 1.64
N VAL A 203 -10.91 1.14 1.36
CA VAL A 203 -11.43 -0.09 1.96
C VAL A 203 -11.13 -0.19 3.46
N CYS A 204 -10.04 0.44 3.91
CA CYS A 204 -9.65 0.43 5.33
C CYS A 204 -10.25 1.61 6.13
N GLU A 205 -10.77 2.62 5.42
CA GLU A 205 -11.38 3.82 6.05
C GLU A 205 -12.89 3.69 6.27
N THR A 206 -13.52 2.70 5.64
CA THR A 206 -14.96 2.38 5.79
C THR A 206 -15.18 1.31 6.82
#